data_935f427533fc70f95de19d2c187fbe83
#
_entry.id   935f427533fc70f95de19d2c187fbe83
#
_cell.length_a   1.000
_cell.length_b   1.000
_cell.length_c   1.000
_cell.angle_alpha   90.00
_cell.angle_beta   90.00
_cell.angle_gamma   90.00
#
_symmetry.space_group_name_H-M   'P 1'
#
loop_
_entity.id
_entity.type
_entity.pdbx_description
1 polymer ?
#
loop_
_entity_poly.entity_id
_entity_poly.type
_entity_poly.pdbx_seq_one_letter_code
_entity_poly.pdbx_strand_id
1 'polypeptide(L)'
;MKKSILMITPENKEINRFRKRQINNFIQITMPYLAAFIDENKYKITLIDEYNQKIPFENQYDLVVITVNTANAPHCYNISKIFRSKGSKVVFGGPHATLLPEEVKNYCDVVIIGEAEDSWPRFLEEFYYGNYKSEYKCLNTPTLEMVPIPRRDLIKGRWFTKGAVFATRGCPYNCSYCNLKQIYQDSFRKRPIDEVIEDIKSSKSKFFVFWDDNFFGDIEYAKELLKELIKLNKKWAAQVTLERCKDKELLMLAKKAGCIYFFVGLESFSKETLESVNKGLNNVDKYKELIDSVHKYGICVQAGIIFGFDTDKKEVFKRTLDMCNYLGIDGATVSILTPLPKTPLYYQLKEEGRLLTEDWSYYNGKTKVAFQPKNMSAEELFDGYMWFRRNFYSLKSITARLRKSKANILYNLIVNLGYKVSIRKSV
;
A
#
# COMPACT_ATOMS: atom_id res chain seq x y z
N MET A 1 -1.00 -36.38 -12.06
CA MET A 1 -0.53 -35.24 -12.87
C MET A 1 -0.65 -33.99 -12.01
N LYS A 2 0.35 -33.08 -12.00
CA LYS A 2 0.25 -31.83 -11.23
C LYS A 2 -0.79 -30.92 -11.84
N LYS A 3 -1.64 -30.30 -11.01
CA LYS A 3 -2.56 -29.24 -11.45
C LYS A 3 -1.81 -27.94 -11.69
N SER A 4 -2.19 -27.16 -12.70
CA SER A 4 -1.58 -25.89 -13.05
C SER A 4 -2.27 -24.71 -12.35
N ILE A 5 -1.49 -23.87 -11.67
CA ILE A 5 -1.99 -22.64 -11.02
C ILE A 5 -1.38 -21.41 -11.66
N LEU A 6 -2.22 -20.45 -12.02
CA LEU A 6 -1.83 -19.10 -12.40
C LEU A 6 -2.20 -18.13 -11.26
N MET A 7 -1.20 -17.46 -10.70
CA MET A 7 -1.38 -16.45 -9.65
C MET A 7 -1.13 -15.06 -10.21
N ILE A 8 -2.09 -14.16 -10.12
CA ILE A 8 -2.04 -12.85 -10.76
C ILE A 8 -2.10 -11.73 -9.72
N THR A 9 -1.12 -10.84 -9.76
CA THR A 9 -1.22 -9.50 -9.20
C THR A 9 -1.67 -8.56 -10.31
N PRO A 10 -2.96 -8.15 -10.38
CA PRO A 10 -3.48 -7.36 -11.49
C PRO A 10 -3.05 -5.90 -11.38
N GLU A 11 -2.82 -5.26 -12.53
CA GLU A 11 -2.52 -3.85 -12.58
C GLU A 11 -3.79 -2.98 -12.45
N ASN A 12 -3.60 -1.75 -12.00
CA ASN A 12 -4.51 -0.66 -12.31
C ASN A 12 -3.88 0.16 -13.43
N LYS A 13 -4.44 0.07 -14.64
CA LYS A 13 -3.86 0.69 -15.86
C LYS A 13 -3.69 2.20 -15.72
N GLU A 14 -4.62 2.87 -15.07
CA GLU A 14 -4.57 4.32 -14.86
C GLU A 14 -3.44 4.68 -13.88
N ILE A 15 -3.35 3.99 -12.74
CA ILE A 15 -2.27 4.19 -11.77
C ILE A 15 -0.92 3.81 -12.38
N ASN A 16 -0.86 2.78 -13.22
CA ASN A 16 0.39 2.31 -13.82
C ASN A 16 1.04 3.37 -14.72
N ARG A 17 0.26 4.26 -15.37
CA ARG A 17 0.81 5.41 -16.10
C ARG A 17 1.68 6.29 -15.21
N PHE A 18 1.35 6.42 -13.92
CA PHE A 18 2.12 7.17 -12.93
C PHE A 18 3.31 6.36 -12.35
N ARG A 19 3.23 5.02 -12.34
CA ARG A 19 4.23 4.14 -11.70
C ARG A 19 5.36 3.66 -12.62
N LYS A 20 5.12 3.47 -13.91
CA LYS A 20 6.06 2.85 -14.88
C LYS A 20 7.49 3.43 -14.90
N ARG A 21 7.71 4.59 -14.29
CA ARG A 21 8.99 5.31 -14.27
C ARG A 21 9.50 5.64 -12.88
N GLN A 22 8.85 5.12 -11.84
CA GLN A 22 9.31 5.30 -10.49
C GLN A 22 10.39 4.24 -10.19
N ILE A 23 11.54 4.71 -9.70
CA ILE A 23 12.70 3.84 -9.38
C ILE A 23 12.39 2.94 -8.19
N ASN A 24 11.47 3.36 -7.31
CA ASN A 24 11.07 2.70 -6.07
C ASN A 24 9.83 1.80 -6.21
N ASN A 25 9.62 1.21 -7.39
CA ASN A 25 8.48 0.32 -7.62
C ASN A 25 8.81 -1.11 -7.10
N PHE A 26 8.61 -1.32 -5.80
CA PHE A 26 8.78 -2.64 -5.17
C PHE A 26 7.67 -3.60 -5.57
N ILE A 27 7.98 -4.89 -5.56
CA ILE A 27 7.03 -5.96 -5.84
C ILE A 27 5.90 -5.97 -4.81
N GLN A 28 4.72 -6.39 -5.25
CA GLN A 28 3.62 -6.75 -4.36
C GLN A 28 3.89 -8.15 -3.79
N ILE A 29 3.91 -8.27 -2.46
CA ILE A 29 4.34 -9.49 -1.78
C ILE A 29 3.24 -10.54 -1.66
N THR A 30 1.96 -10.18 -1.84
CA THR A 30 0.81 -11.06 -1.59
C THR A 30 0.89 -12.38 -2.36
N MET A 31 1.07 -12.32 -3.68
CA MET A 31 1.10 -13.56 -4.48
C MET A 31 2.35 -14.42 -4.21
N PRO A 32 3.57 -13.87 -4.09
CA PRO A 32 4.73 -14.63 -3.62
C PRO A 32 4.55 -15.28 -2.24
N TYR A 33 3.86 -14.58 -1.35
CA TYR A 33 3.55 -15.08 -0.01
C TYR A 33 2.58 -16.27 -0.07
N LEU A 34 1.47 -16.13 -0.78
CA LEU A 34 0.50 -17.22 -0.96
C LEU A 34 1.10 -18.41 -1.71
N ALA A 35 2.02 -18.18 -2.65
CA ALA A 35 2.72 -19.25 -3.37
C ALA A 35 3.58 -20.12 -2.45
N ALA A 36 4.03 -19.59 -1.31
CA ALA A 36 4.84 -20.33 -0.36
C ALA A 36 4.07 -21.43 0.42
N PHE A 37 2.73 -21.36 0.42
CA PHE A 37 1.86 -22.41 1.00
C PHE A 37 1.55 -23.54 0.02
N ILE A 38 1.96 -23.46 -1.26
CA ILE A 38 1.57 -24.41 -2.29
C ILE A 38 2.53 -25.59 -2.32
N ASP A 39 1.99 -26.81 -2.24
CA ASP A 39 2.76 -28.06 -2.43
C ASP A 39 3.11 -28.24 -3.93
N GLU A 40 4.38 -28.07 -4.27
CA GLU A 40 4.87 -28.25 -5.64
C GLU A 40 4.82 -29.69 -6.14
N ASN A 41 4.58 -30.69 -5.28
CA ASN A 41 4.32 -32.04 -5.73
C ASN A 41 2.93 -32.17 -6.33
N LYS A 42 1.95 -31.40 -5.83
CA LYS A 42 0.57 -31.38 -6.30
C LYS A 42 0.33 -30.35 -7.41
N TYR A 43 1.08 -29.24 -7.42
CA TYR A 43 0.81 -28.09 -8.26
C TYR A 43 2.03 -27.59 -9.04
N LYS A 44 1.78 -27.06 -10.24
CA LYS A 44 2.75 -26.29 -11.03
C LYS A 44 2.35 -24.81 -11.01
N ILE A 45 3.22 -23.96 -10.44
CA ILE A 45 2.92 -22.55 -10.19
C ILE A 45 3.42 -21.66 -11.33
N THR A 46 2.58 -20.75 -11.81
CA THR A 46 2.95 -19.61 -12.65
C THR A 46 2.52 -18.35 -11.91
N LEU A 47 3.44 -17.41 -11.68
CA LEU A 47 3.15 -16.15 -11.01
C LEU A 47 3.36 -14.98 -11.97
N ILE A 48 2.34 -14.11 -12.09
CA ILE A 48 2.34 -12.92 -12.96
C ILE A 48 2.11 -11.68 -12.11
N ASP A 49 3.06 -10.76 -12.18
CA ASP A 49 2.87 -9.37 -11.77
C ASP A 49 2.57 -8.55 -13.05
N GLU A 50 1.30 -8.19 -13.26
CA GLU A 50 0.84 -7.52 -14.48
C GLU A 50 1.47 -6.13 -14.66
N TYR A 51 2.01 -5.52 -13.60
CA TYR A 51 2.81 -4.30 -13.73
C TYR A 51 4.10 -4.49 -14.54
N ASN A 52 4.60 -5.71 -14.64
CA ASN A 52 5.88 -6.04 -15.29
C ASN A 52 5.75 -7.08 -16.40
N GLN A 53 4.63 -7.83 -16.48
CA GLN A 53 4.43 -8.95 -17.39
C GLN A 53 3.03 -8.91 -17.99
N LYS A 54 2.86 -9.51 -19.16
CA LYS A 54 1.52 -9.72 -19.74
C LYS A 54 0.91 -10.98 -19.15
N ILE A 55 -0.39 -10.96 -18.92
CA ILE A 55 -1.16 -12.16 -18.55
C ILE A 55 -1.23 -13.07 -19.78
N PRO A 56 -0.86 -14.38 -19.66
CA PRO A 56 -0.88 -15.33 -20.76
C PRO A 56 -2.31 -15.86 -21.00
N PHE A 57 -3.15 -15.02 -21.57
CA PHE A 57 -4.55 -15.34 -21.84
C PHE A 57 -4.73 -16.50 -22.82
N GLU A 58 -3.74 -16.80 -23.64
CA GLU A 58 -3.75 -17.92 -24.58
C GLU A 58 -3.70 -19.29 -23.89
N ASN A 59 -3.13 -19.35 -22.71
CA ASN A 59 -2.94 -20.60 -21.97
C ASN A 59 -4.20 -20.99 -21.17
N GLN A 60 -4.31 -22.28 -20.88
CA GLN A 60 -5.32 -22.85 -19.99
C GLN A 60 -4.66 -23.26 -18.65
N TYR A 61 -5.38 -23.04 -17.55
CA TYR A 61 -4.94 -23.40 -16.19
C TYR A 61 -6.09 -24.10 -15.47
N ASP A 62 -5.75 -25.03 -14.56
CA ASP A 62 -6.76 -25.65 -13.69
C ASP A 62 -7.32 -24.64 -12.69
N LEU A 63 -6.45 -23.74 -12.21
CA LEU A 63 -6.79 -22.72 -11.20
C LEU A 63 -6.15 -21.39 -11.54
N VAL A 64 -6.94 -20.31 -11.47
CA VAL A 64 -6.48 -18.92 -11.58
C VAL A 64 -6.80 -18.17 -10.30
N VAL A 65 -5.78 -17.59 -9.66
CA VAL A 65 -5.88 -16.89 -8.37
C VAL A 65 -5.58 -15.41 -8.57
N ILE A 66 -6.48 -14.55 -8.14
CA ILE A 66 -6.38 -13.10 -8.36
C ILE A 66 -6.56 -12.35 -7.04
N THR A 67 -5.63 -11.46 -6.70
CA THR A 67 -5.83 -10.53 -5.57
C THR A 67 -6.57 -9.29 -6.03
N VAL A 68 -7.69 -8.99 -5.39
CA VAL A 68 -8.61 -7.92 -5.80
C VAL A 68 -8.56 -6.77 -4.81
N ASN A 69 -8.11 -5.61 -5.29
CA ASN A 69 -8.25 -4.33 -4.61
C ASN A 69 -9.44 -3.58 -5.21
N THR A 70 -10.04 -2.65 -4.46
CA THR A 70 -11.23 -1.93 -4.92
C THR A 70 -11.03 -1.29 -6.29
N ALA A 71 -9.95 -0.55 -6.48
CA ALA A 71 -9.71 0.17 -7.73
C ALA A 71 -9.39 -0.70 -8.95
N ASN A 72 -9.07 -1.98 -8.79
CA ASN A 72 -8.83 -2.89 -9.90
C ASN A 72 -9.91 -3.97 -10.07
N ALA A 73 -10.96 -3.96 -9.24
CA ALA A 73 -12.01 -4.96 -9.27
C ALA A 73 -12.66 -5.13 -10.65
N PRO A 74 -13.05 -4.07 -11.39
CA PRO A 74 -13.59 -4.24 -12.74
C PRO A 74 -12.62 -4.92 -13.71
N HIS A 75 -11.32 -4.66 -13.60
CA HIS A 75 -10.31 -5.34 -14.40
C HIS A 75 -10.18 -6.83 -14.02
N CYS A 76 -10.21 -7.14 -12.73
CA CYS A 76 -10.18 -8.53 -12.23
C CYS A 76 -11.40 -9.32 -12.72
N TYR A 77 -12.58 -8.71 -12.74
CA TYR A 77 -13.81 -9.33 -13.28
C TYR A 77 -13.67 -9.70 -14.74
N ASN A 78 -13.05 -8.83 -15.55
CA ASN A 78 -12.77 -9.12 -16.95
C ASN A 78 -11.74 -10.26 -17.13
N ILE A 79 -10.67 -10.29 -16.33
CA ILE A 79 -9.68 -11.38 -16.33
C ILE A 79 -10.39 -12.70 -16.01
N SER A 80 -11.21 -12.72 -14.96
CA SER A 80 -11.98 -13.88 -14.55
C SER A 80 -12.87 -14.41 -15.65
N LYS A 81 -13.65 -13.53 -16.30
CA LYS A 81 -14.54 -13.89 -17.41
C LYS A 81 -13.79 -14.64 -18.52
N ILE A 82 -12.58 -14.17 -18.87
CA ILE A 82 -11.76 -14.80 -19.92
C ILE A 82 -11.32 -16.20 -19.51
N PHE A 83 -10.79 -16.37 -18.29
CA PHE A 83 -10.28 -17.68 -17.85
C PHE A 83 -11.42 -18.68 -17.59
N ARG A 84 -12.53 -18.23 -17.02
CA ARG A 84 -13.72 -19.08 -16.82
C ARG A 84 -14.31 -19.57 -18.15
N SER A 85 -14.33 -18.74 -19.20
CA SER A 85 -14.79 -19.17 -20.53
C SER A 85 -13.88 -20.25 -21.15
N LYS A 86 -12.65 -20.42 -20.64
CA LYS A 86 -11.70 -21.49 -21.02
C LYS A 86 -11.74 -22.71 -20.09
N GLY A 87 -12.68 -22.74 -19.14
CA GLY A 87 -12.85 -23.85 -18.21
C GLY A 87 -11.94 -23.79 -16.96
N SER A 88 -11.13 -22.75 -16.79
CA SER A 88 -10.36 -22.56 -15.55
C SER A 88 -11.27 -22.21 -14.38
N LYS A 89 -10.95 -22.72 -13.18
CA LYS A 89 -11.58 -22.24 -11.94
C LYS A 89 -10.89 -20.98 -11.48
N VAL A 90 -11.67 -19.97 -11.07
CA VAL A 90 -11.15 -18.67 -10.65
C VAL A 90 -11.43 -18.43 -9.18
N VAL A 91 -10.36 -18.08 -8.43
CA VAL A 91 -10.41 -17.70 -7.02
C VAL A 91 -10.08 -16.23 -6.86
N PHE A 92 -10.94 -15.51 -6.14
CA PHE A 92 -10.69 -14.15 -5.70
C PHE A 92 -10.41 -14.10 -4.22
N GLY A 93 -9.40 -13.31 -3.84
CA GLY A 93 -9.08 -12.91 -2.48
C GLY A 93 -8.61 -11.46 -2.43
N GLY A 94 -8.17 -11.01 -1.26
CA GLY A 94 -7.65 -9.66 -1.06
C GLY A 94 -8.69 -8.68 -0.51
N PRO A 95 -8.33 -7.39 -0.35
CA PRO A 95 -9.14 -6.41 0.38
C PRO A 95 -10.56 -6.25 -0.16
N HIS A 96 -10.74 -6.15 -1.47
CA HIS A 96 -12.07 -5.96 -2.05
C HIS A 96 -12.96 -7.20 -1.87
N ALA A 97 -12.40 -8.39 -2.10
CA ALA A 97 -13.11 -9.65 -1.89
C ALA A 97 -13.53 -9.84 -0.42
N THR A 98 -12.70 -9.36 0.51
CA THR A 98 -12.99 -9.37 1.94
C THR A 98 -14.12 -8.41 2.33
N LEU A 99 -14.12 -7.20 1.75
CA LEU A 99 -15.09 -6.16 2.09
C LEU A 99 -16.44 -6.34 1.41
N LEU A 100 -16.46 -6.86 0.17
CA LEU A 100 -17.65 -6.99 -0.67
C LEU A 100 -17.78 -8.41 -1.25
N PRO A 101 -17.79 -9.47 -0.42
CA PRO A 101 -17.82 -10.85 -0.89
C PRO A 101 -19.06 -11.18 -1.74
N GLU A 102 -20.22 -10.63 -1.41
CA GLU A 102 -21.46 -10.90 -2.15
C GLU A 102 -21.45 -10.34 -3.57
N GLU A 103 -20.77 -9.22 -3.80
CA GLU A 103 -20.54 -8.71 -5.16
C GLU A 103 -19.57 -9.62 -5.92
N VAL A 104 -18.44 -9.92 -5.28
CA VAL A 104 -17.31 -10.64 -5.88
C VAL A 104 -17.68 -12.08 -6.28
N LYS A 105 -18.57 -12.76 -5.54
CA LYS A 105 -19.09 -14.09 -5.86
C LYS A 105 -19.71 -14.20 -7.26
N ASN A 106 -20.25 -13.12 -7.80
CA ASN A 106 -20.80 -13.12 -9.15
C ASN A 106 -19.74 -13.28 -10.25
N TYR A 107 -18.49 -13.05 -9.91
CA TYR A 107 -17.38 -12.98 -10.86
C TYR A 107 -16.30 -14.05 -10.66
N CYS A 108 -16.42 -14.94 -9.68
CA CYS A 108 -15.45 -16.01 -9.43
C CYS A 108 -16.14 -17.34 -9.09
N ASP A 109 -15.40 -18.43 -9.07
CA ASP A 109 -15.89 -19.73 -8.62
C ASP A 109 -15.71 -19.91 -7.11
N VAL A 110 -14.67 -19.25 -6.54
CA VAL A 110 -14.36 -19.31 -5.12
C VAL A 110 -13.94 -17.95 -4.60
N VAL A 111 -14.44 -17.57 -3.44
CA VAL A 111 -13.99 -16.35 -2.73
C VAL A 111 -13.29 -16.72 -1.42
N ILE A 112 -12.11 -16.09 -1.19
CA ILE A 112 -11.38 -16.17 0.08
C ILE A 112 -11.56 -14.84 0.81
N ILE A 113 -12.18 -14.87 1.99
CA ILE A 113 -12.57 -13.72 2.78
C ILE A 113 -11.67 -13.60 4.01
N GLY A 114 -11.11 -12.42 4.21
CA GLY A 114 -10.18 -12.15 5.30
C GLY A 114 -8.75 -12.59 4.97
N GLU A 115 -8.00 -12.91 6.00
CA GLU A 115 -6.62 -13.35 5.89
C GLU A 115 -6.56 -14.80 5.43
N ALA A 116 -5.53 -15.15 4.66
CA ALA A 116 -5.53 -16.39 3.89
C ALA A 116 -4.72 -17.53 4.53
N GLU A 117 -4.12 -17.30 5.70
CA GLU A 117 -3.15 -18.21 6.31
C GLU A 117 -3.73 -19.60 6.64
N ASP A 118 -5.00 -19.67 7.04
CA ASP A 118 -5.69 -20.94 7.27
C ASP A 118 -6.60 -21.35 6.12
N SER A 119 -7.27 -20.40 5.50
CA SER A 119 -8.28 -20.63 4.46
C SER A 119 -7.66 -21.05 3.12
N TRP A 120 -6.51 -20.51 2.76
CA TRP A 120 -5.83 -20.81 1.51
C TRP A 120 -5.26 -22.25 1.45
N PRO A 121 -4.49 -22.74 2.45
CA PRO A 121 -4.05 -24.13 2.46
C PRO A 121 -5.20 -25.12 2.46
N ARG A 122 -6.27 -24.86 3.23
CA ARG A 122 -7.47 -25.69 3.27
C ARG A 122 -8.17 -25.75 1.91
N PHE A 123 -8.34 -24.61 1.26
CA PHE A 123 -8.89 -24.56 -0.10
C PHE A 123 -8.04 -25.37 -1.08
N LEU A 124 -6.71 -25.21 -1.06
CA LEU A 124 -5.81 -25.93 -1.98
C LEU A 124 -5.94 -27.45 -1.84
N GLU A 125 -6.02 -27.94 -0.61
CA GLU A 125 -6.20 -29.37 -0.33
C GLU A 125 -7.54 -29.87 -0.88
N GLU A 126 -8.63 -29.19 -0.55
CA GLU A 126 -9.98 -29.52 -1.01
C GLU A 126 -10.09 -29.41 -2.56
N PHE A 127 -9.45 -28.40 -3.17
CA PHE A 127 -9.41 -28.24 -4.63
C PHE A 127 -8.66 -29.37 -5.34
N TYR A 128 -7.58 -29.85 -4.74
CA TYR A 128 -6.81 -30.96 -5.32
C TYR A 128 -7.67 -32.20 -5.46
N TYR A 129 -8.49 -32.52 -4.45
CA TYR A 129 -9.38 -33.67 -4.45
C TYR A 129 -10.76 -33.40 -5.09
N GLY A 130 -11.06 -32.19 -5.49
CA GLY A 130 -12.31 -31.84 -6.18
C GLY A 130 -13.53 -31.63 -5.30
N ASN A 131 -13.35 -31.50 -3.98
CA ASN A 131 -14.44 -31.34 -2.98
C ASN A 131 -14.47 -29.92 -2.33
N TYR A 132 -13.97 -28.93 -3.05
CA TYR A 132 -13.89 -27.54 -2.57
C TYR A 132 -15.25 -26.83 -2.54
N LYS A 133 -15.34 -25.81 -1.66
CA LYS A 133 -16.51 -24.93 -1.48
C LYS A 133 -16.35 -23.65 -2.33
N SER A 134 -17.45 -22.93 -2.51
CA SER A 134 -17.44 -21.62 -3.18
C SER A 134 -16.96 -20.46 -2.28
N GLU A 135 -16.85 -20.69 -0.96
CA GLU A 135 -16.45 -19.66 0.02
C GLU A 135 -15.53 -20.24 1.10
N TYR A 136 -14.46 -19.52 1.40
CA TYR A 136 -13.56 -19.78 2.51
C TYR A 136 -13.35 -18.51 3.32
N LYS A 137 -13.62 -18.59 4.61
CA LYS A 137 -13.38 -17.51 5.58
C LYS A 137 -12.24 -17.88 6.49
N CYS A 138 -11.45 -16.88 6.86
CA CYS A 138 -10.54 -16.98 7.98
C CYS A 138 -11.35 -17.27 9.25
N LEU A 139 -11.09 -18.40 9.91
CA LEU A 139 -11.84 -18.83 11.08
C LEU A 139 -11.46 -18.05 12.33
N ASN A 140 -10.17 -17.79 12.48
CA ASN A 140 -9.60 -17.02 13.58
C ASN A 140 -8.61 -16.01 13.03
N THR A 141 -8.45 -14.87 13.70
CA THR A 141 -7.37 -13.94 13.36
C THR A 141 -6.02 -14.68 13.47
N PRO A 142 -5.28 -14.88 12.35
CA PRO A 142 -4.08 -15.71 12.38
C PRO A 142 -2.99 -15.05 13.22
N THR A 143 -2.22 -15.85 13.96
CA THR A 143 -0.94 -15.40 14.49
C THR A 143 0.00 -15.12 13.31
N LEU A 144 0.97 -14.25 13.50
CA LEU A 144 2.01 -14.02 12.48
C LEU A 144 3.28 -14.85 12.75
N GLU A 145 3.13 -15.95 13.47
CA GLU A 145 4.18 -16.95 13.72
C GLU A 145 4.22 -17.96 12.57
N MET A 146 5.41 -18.50 12.28
CA MET A 146 5.65 -19.48 11.23
C MET A 146 5.20 -19.01 9.83
N VAL A 147 5.32 -17.70 9.60
CA VAL A 147 5.02 -17.08 8.31
C VAL A 147 6.02 -17.57 7.26
N PRO A 148 5.59 -18.21 6.17
CA PRO A 148 6.52 -18.74 5.19
C PRO A 148 7.26 -17.61 4.46
N ILE A 149 8.49 -17.89 4.04
CA ILE A 149 9.27 -16.95 3.23
C ILE A 149 8.64 -16.84 1.84
N PRO A 150 8.29 -15.62 1.39
CA PRO A 150 7.66 -15.43 0.08
C PRO A 150 8.51 -15.93 -1.10
N ARG A 151 7.90 -16.60 -2.05
CA ARG A 151 8.50 -17.16 -3.27
C ARG A 151 8.87 -16.06 -4.27
N ARG A 152 9.83 -15.21 -3.87
CA ARG A 152 10.35 -14.11 -4.71
C ARG A 152 11.10 -14.60 -5.96
N ASP A 153 11.50 -15.86 -5.98
CA ASP A 153 12.09 -16.55 -7.12
C ASP A 153 11.13 -16.66 -8.31
N LEU A 154 9.82 -16.80 -8.05
CA LEU A 154 8.79 -16.90 -9.09
C LEU A 154 8.49 -15.56 -9.78
N ILE A 155 8.90 -14.41 -9.21
CA ILE A 155 8.66 -13.09 -9.80
C ILE A 155 9.76 -12.75 -10.80
N LYS A 156 9.36 -12.42 -12.04
CA LYS A 156 10.24 -11.75 -13.01
C LYS A 156 10.34 -10.26 -12.66
N GLY A 157 11.55 -9.77 -12.49
CA GLY A 157 11.78 -8.36 -12.14
C GLY A 157 13.21 -8.08 -11.74
N ARG A 158 13.50 -6.80 -11.52
CA ARG A 158 14.83 -6.37 -11.09
C ARG A 158 15.10 -6.83 -9.66
N TRP A 159 16.27 -7.40 -9.41
CA TRP A 159 16.66 -7.96 -8.11
C TRP A 159 16.49 -6.95 -6.95
N PHE A 160 16.75 -5.66 -7.18
CA PHE A 160 16.67 -4.63 -6.14
C PHE A 160 15.23 -4.23 -5.76
N THR A 161 14.22 -4.58 -6.57
CA THR A 161 12.81 -4.36 -6.23
C THR A 161 12.17 -5.51 -5.46
N LYS A 162 12.89 -6.62 -5.28
CA LYS A 162 12.41 -7.81 -4.57
C LYS A 162 12.47 -7.70 -3.04
N GLY A 163 13.08 -6.65 -2.51
CA GLY A 163 13.23 -6.42 -1.08
C GLY A 163 11.96 -5.86 -0.42
N ALA A 164 10.82 -6.48 -0.61
CA ALA A 164 9.59 -6.16 0.12
C ALA A 164 9.38 -7.19 1.23
N VAL A 165 9.17 -6.73 2.46
CA VAL A 165 8.96 -7.55 3.66
C VAL A 165 7.88 -6.92 4.53
N PHE A 166 7.35 -7.63 5.52
CA PHE A 166 6.52 -7.07 6.56
C PHE A 166 6.93 -7.63 7.93
N ALA A 167 6.85 -6.80 8.95
CA ALA A 167 7.11 -7.16 10.34
C ALA A 167 5.84 -7.14 11.17
N THR A 168 4.88 -6.29 10.81
CA THR A 168 3.61 -6.13 11.50
C THR A 168 2.44 -6.15 10.51
N ARG A 169 1.24 -6.38 11.02
CA ARG A 169 0.01 -6.31 10.23
C ARG A 169 -1.08 -5.59 11.01
N GLY A 170 -1.83 -4.72 10.31
CA GLY A 170 -2.83 -3.86 10.91
C GLY A 170 -2.28 -2.54 11.44
N CYS A 171 -3.16 -1.73 11.99
CA CYS A 171 -2.84 -0.40 12.52
C CYS A 171 -3.66 -0.13 13.78
N PRO A 172 -3.07 0.39 14.88
CA PRO A 172 -3.80 0.63 16.12
C PRO A 172 -4.73 1.87 16.05
N TYR A 173 -4.82 2.55 14.91
CA TYR A 173 -5.61 3.77 14.73
C TYR A 173 -6.90 3.52 13.95
N ASN A 174 -7.88 4.44 14.11
CA ASN A 174 -9.23 4.33 13.56
C ASN A 174 -9.62 5.55 12.73
N CYS A 175 -8.86 5.84 11.67
CA CYS A 175 -9.19 6.94 10.75
C CYS A 175 -10.45 6.62 9.94
N SER A 176 -11.40 7.56 9.82
CA SER A 176 -12.73 7.35 9.22
C SER A 176 -12.71 6.98 7.73
N TYR A 177 -11.63 7.30 7.01
CA TYR A 177 -11.44 6.99 5.60
C TYR A 177 -10.67 5.69 5.34
N CYS A 178 -10.12 5.05 6.39
CA CYS A 178 -9.23 3.89 6.26
C CYS A 178 -10.00 2.59 6.51
N ASN A 179 -9.80 1.61 5.63
CA ASN A 179 -10.49 0.31 5.72
C ASN A 179 -9.67 -0.81 6.40
N LEU A 180 -8.52 -0.48 6.99
CA LEU A 180 -7.65 -1.48 7.63
C LEU A 180 -8.33 -2.22 8.78
N LYS A 181 -9.15 -1.51 9.57
CA LYS A 181 -9.94 -2.14 10.65
C LYS A 181 -10.90 -3.21 10.14
N GLN A 182 -11.57 -2.92 9.03
CA GLN A 182 -12.53 -3.85 8.43
C GLN A 182 -11.82 -5.05 7.81
N ILE A 183 -10.59 -4.88 7.31
CA ILE A 183 -9.79 -5.96 6.71
C ILE A 183 -9.16 -6.83 7.79
N TYR A 184 -8.56 -6.24 8.83
CA TYR A 184 -7.79 -6.94 9.86
C TYR A 184 -8.53 -7.11 11.20
N GLN A 185 -9.85 -6.90 11.23
CA GLN A 185 -10.70 -7.10 12.41
C GLN A 185 -10.19 -6.36 13.66
N ASP A 186 -9.78 -5.10 13.48
CA ASP A 186 -9.26 -4.22 14.54
C ASP A 186 -8.01 -4.76 15.28
N SER A 187 -7.24 -5.61 14.63
CA SER A 187 -6.04 -6.21 15.22
C SER A 187 -4.75 -5.54 14.75
N PHE A 188 -3.79 -5.42 15.68
CA PHE A 188 -2.41 -5.08 15.38
C PHE A 188 -1.53 -6.23 15.87
N ARG A 189 -0.77 -6.87 14.97
CA ARG A 189 0.00 -8.08 15.27
C ARG A 189 1.44 -7.95 14.76
N LYS A 190 2.33 -8.69 15.39
CA LYS A 190 3.76 -8.68 15.17
C LYS A 190 4.27 -10.06 14.78
N ARG A 191 5.20 -10.14 13.84
CA ARG A 191 5.94 -11.37 13.52
C ARG A 191 7.08 -11.56 14.53
N PRO A 192 7.49 -12.81 14.82
CA PRO A 192 8.76 -13.08 15.49
C PRO A 192 9.93 -12.40 14.77
N ILE A 193 10.82 -11.77 15.55
CA ILE A 193 11.90 -10.94 14.99
C ILE A 193 12.87 -11.77 14.15
N ASP A 194 13.20 -12.97 14.60
CA ASP A 194 14.06 -13.92 13.89
C ASP A 194 13.51 -14.29 12.51
N GLU A 195 12.19 -14.53 12.39
CA GLU A 195 11.51 -14.79 11.11
C GLU A 195 11.58 -13.56 10.18
N VAL A 196 11.41 -12.35 10.71
CA VAL A 196 11.55 -11.12 9.92
C VAL A 196 12.97 -10.96 9.39
N ILE A 197 13.97 -11.23 10.22
CA ILE A 197 15.39 -11.16 9.85
C ILE A 197 15.73 -12.21 8.78
N GLU A 198 15.20 -13.42 8.88
CA GLU A 198 15.39 -14.48 7.88
C GLU A 198 14.76 -14.08 6.53
N ASP A 199 13.54 -13.55 6.56
CA ASP A 199 12.84 -13.07 5.37
C ASP A 199 13.64 -11.95 4.66
N ILE A 200 14.20 -10.98 5.41
CA ILE A 200 15.06 -9.93 4.86
C ILE A 200 16.34 -10.52 4.24
N LYS A 201 16.96 -11.51 4.89
CA LYS A 201 18.16 -12.19 4.35
C LYS A 201 17.84 -12.92 3.04
N SER A 202 16.71 -13.63 3.00
CA SER A 202 16.25 -14.41 1.84
C SER A 202 16.04 -13.56 0.60
N SER A 203 15.64 -12.29 0.76
CA SER A 203 15.41 -11.35 -0.35
C SER A 203 16.66 -11.04 -1.16
N LYS A 204 17.87 -11.26 -0.60
CA LYS A 204 19.19 -10.94 -1.18
C LYS A 204 19.34 -9.46 -1.60
N SER A 205 18.36 -8.61 -1.31
CA SER A 205 18.38 -7.19 -1.66
C SER A 205 19.24 -6.38 -0.68
N LYS A 206 20.01 -5.41 -1.18
CA LYS A 206 20.73 -4.44 -0.35
C LYS A 206 19.84 -3.32 0.17
N PHE A 207 18.69 -3.12 -0.47
CA PHE A 207 17.67 -2.17 -0.07
C PHE A 207 16.32 -2.87 0.00
N PHE A 208 15.56 -2.66 1.07
CA PHE A 208 14.23 -3.24 1.24
C PHE A 208 13.26 -2.23 1.85
N VAL A 209 11.98 -2.54 1.73
CA VAL A 209 10.89 -1.76 2.34
C VAL A 209 10.06 -2.64 3.25
N PHE A 210 9.65 -2.10 4.38
CA PHE A 210 8.59 -2.67 5.18
C PHE A 210 7.24 -2.25 4.59
N TRP A 211 6.44 -3.24 4.18
CA TRP A 211 5.06 -3.05 3.71
C TRP A 211 4.05 -3.07 4.86
N ASP A 212 4.50 -2.64 6.02
CA ASP A 212 3.69 -2.51 7.22
C ASP A 212 2.74 -1.32 7.10
N ASP A 213 1.51 -1.46 7.61
CA ASP A 213 0.57 -0.35 7.68
C ASP A 213 1.03 0.74 8.67
N ASN A 214 1.75 0.33 9.74
CA ASN A 214 2.39 1.23 10.69
C ASN A 214 3.54 0.51 11.42
N PHE A 215 4.76 0.64 10.91
CA PHE A 215 5.95 -0.02 11.47
C PHE A 215 6.27 0.36 12.93
N PHE A 216 5.91 1.57 13.35
CA PHE A 216 6.07 2.04 14.73
C PHE A 216 4.78 1.89 15.56
N GLY A 217 3.88 1.00 15.19
CA GLY A 217 2.66 0.72 15.94
C GLY A 217 2.93 0.25 17.38
N ASP A 218 4.00 -0.54 17.58
CA ASP A 218 4.56 -0.94 18.87
C ASP A 218 6.03 -0.50 18.94
N ILE A 219 6.35 0.40 19.87
CA ILE A 219 7.68 1.03 19.96
C ILE A 219 8.73 0.03 20.47
N GLU A 220 8.41 -0.78 21.47
CA GLU A 220 9.36 -1.71 22.06
C GLU A 220 9.73 -2.81 21.07
N TYR A 221 8.75 -3.39 20.41
CA TYR A 221 9.01 -4.33 19.32
C TYR A 221 9.87 -3.71 18.20
N ALA A 222 9.55 -2.47 17.79
CA ALA A 222 10.32 -1.78 16.77
C ALA A 222 11.79 -1.57 17.21
N LYS A 223 12.04 -1.18 18.47
CA LYS A 223 13.40 -1.02 19.01
C LYS A 223 14.17 -2.34 19.00
N GLU A 224 13.54 -3.44 19.42
CA GLU A 224 14.16 -4.76 19.41
C GLU A 224 14.51 -5.21 17.98
N LEU A 225 13.56 -5.09 17.04
CA LEU A 225 13.80 -5.41 15.64
C LEU A 225 14.92 -4.54 15.03
N LEU A 226 14.97 -3.24 15.36
CA LEU A 226 16.01 -2.34 14.89
C LEU A 226 17.41 -2.73 15.38
N LYS A 227 17.55 -3.25 16.59
CA LYS A 227 18.82 -3.78 17.12
C LYS A 227 19.33 -4.95 16.27
N GLU A 228 18.44 -5.85 15.86
CA GLU A 228 18.82 -6.96 14.98
C GLU A 228 19.11 -6.48 13.54
N LEU A 229 18.37 -5.50 13.01
CA LEU A 229 18.60 -4.92 11.70
C LEU A 229 19.99 -4.26 11.56
N ILE A 230 20.54 -3.68 12.63
CA ILE A 230 21.89 -3.10 12.62
C ILE A 230 22.91 -4.11 12.13
N LYS A 231 22.77 -5.38 12.53
CA LYS A 231 23.70 -6.48 12.18
C LYS A 231 23.68 -6.81 10.68
N LEU A 232 22.61 -6.44 9.95
CA LEU A 232 22.45 -6.78 8.53
C LEU A 232 23.15 -5.80 7.57
N ASN A 233 23.49 -4.60 8.02
CA ASN A 233 24.10 -3.53 7.23
C ASN A 233 23.38 -3.29 5.88
N LYS A 234 22.05 -3.24 5.91
CA LYS A 234 21.19 -2.99 4.74
C LYS A 234 20.54 -1.61 4.84
N LYS A 235 20.07 -1.08 3.70
CA LYS A 235 19.26 0.15 3.68
C LYS A 235 17.78 -0.21 3.61
N TRP A 236 16.94 0.61 4.25
CA TRP A 236 15.51 0.34 4.29
C TRP A 236 14.65 1.59 4.42
N ALA A 237 13.36 1.42 4.12
CA ALA A 237 12.32 2.41 4.31
C ALA A 237 11.07 1.75 4.94
N ALA A 238 10.25 2.54 5.64
CA ALA A 238 9.00 2.06 6.23
C ALA A 238 7.96 3.17 6.32
N GLN A 239 6.69 2.76 6.44
CA GLN A 239 5.59 3.64 6.82
C GLN A 239 5.51 3.74 8.34
N VAL A 240 5.46 4.97 8.85
CA VAL A 240 5.45 5.25 10.30
C VAL A 240 4.49 6.38 10.63
N THR A 241 4.05 6.44 11.88
CA THR A 241 3.33 7.59 12.41
C THR A 241 4.33 8.63 12.93
N LEU A 242 4.19 9.89 12.50
CA LEU A 242 5.12 10.98 12.84
C LEU A 242 5.25 11.20 14.35
N GLU A 243 4.17 11.11 15.10
CA GLU A 243 4.17 11.30 16.56
C GLU A 243 5.11 10.33 17.30
N ARG A 244 5.35 9.14 16.73
CA ARG A 244 6.32 8.19 17.28
C ARG A 244 7.77 8.65 17.11
N CYS A 245 8.02 9.55 16.17
CA CYS A 245 9.35 10.12 15.93
C CYS A 245 9.82 11.12 17.01
N LYS A 246 9.03 11.38 18.06
CA LYS A 246 9.46 12.08 19.26
C LYS A 246 10.48 11.26 20.09
N ASP A 247 10.46 9.93 19.96
CA ASP A 247 11.42 9.04 20.63
C ASP A 247 12.78 9.10 19.94
N LYS A 248 13.74 9.79 20.59
CA LYS A 248 15.09 10.00 20.06
C LYS A 248 15.90 8.70 20.00
N GLU A 249 15.64 7.75 20.92
CA GLU A 249 16.29 6.44 20.90
C GLU A 249 15.85 5.64 19.68
N LEU A 250 14.53 5.64 19.38
CA LEU A 250 13.97 4.99 18.21
C LEU A 250 14.58 5.54 16.92
N LEU A 251 14.70 6.87 16.79
CA LEU A 251 15.34 7.50 15.62
C LEU A 251 16.82 7.16 15.51
N MET A 252 17.54 7.13 16.63
CA MET A 252 18.96 6.74 16.65
C MET A 252 19.14 5.29 16.20
N LEU A 253 18.32 4.37 16.70
CA LEU A 253 18.33 2.97 16.30
C LEU A 253 17.96 2.81 14.83
N ALA A 254 16.93 3.50 14.35
CA ALA A 254 16.53 3.48 12.93
C ALA A 254 17.69 3.92 12.02
N LYS A 255 18.38 5.01 12.38
CA LYS A 255 19.57 5.47 11.65
C LYS A 255 20.69 4.44 11.63
N LYS A 256 21.05 3.87 12.80
CA LYS A 256 22.08 2.84 12.91
C LYS A 256 21.71 1.59 12.12
N ALA A 257 20.43 1.20 12.12
CA ALA A 257 19.90 0.08 11.35
C ALA A 257 19.84 0.33 9.83
N GLY A 258 20.20 1.55 9.37
CA GLY A 258 20.30 1.89 7.95
C GLY A 258 19.04 2.46 7.33
N CYS A 259 18.09 2.96 8.12
CA CYS A 259 16.92 3.67 7.60
C CYS A 259 17.34 4.89 6.77
N ILE A 260 16.73 5.04 5.60
CA ILE A 260 16.97 6.20 4.72
C ILE A 260 15.71 7.02 4.46
N TYR A 261 14.53 6.42 4.65
CA TYR A 261 13.27 7.06 4.29
C TYR A 261 12.11 6.62 5.19
N PHE A 262 11.35 7.57 5.73
CA PHE A 262 10.06 7.33 6.34
C PHE A 262 8.94 7.84 5.44
N PHE A 263 7.95 7.00 5.17
CA PHE A 263 6.66 7.42 4.69
C PHE A 263 5.78 7.77 5.89
N VAL A 264 5.27 9.01 5.91
CA VAL A 264 4.52 9.54 7.05
C VAL A 264 3.17 10.05 6.58
N GLY A 265 2.10 9.48 7.11
CA GLY A 265 0.74 9.96 6.84
C GLY A 265 0.47 11.28 7.58
N LEU A 266 0.81 12.41 6.98
CA LEU A 266 0.44 13.73 7.49
C LEU A 266 -1.02 14.06 7.23
N GLU A 267 -1.51 13.66 6.08
CA GLU A 267 -2.86 13.80 5.51
C GLU A 267 -3.26 15.27 5.28
N SER A 268 -3.23 16.11 6.30
CA SER A 268 -3.57 17.52 6.22
C SER A 268 -2.68 18.38 7.13
N PHE A 269 -2.62 19.67 6.83
CA PHE A 269 -2.05 20.72 7.69
C PHE A 269 -3.14 21.55 8.41
N SER A 270 -4.34 21.02 8.53
CA SER A 270 -5.46 21.59 9.28
C SER A 270 -5.79 20.71 10.47
N LYS A 271 -5.75 21.25 11.66
CA LYS A 271 -6.13 20.56 12.90
C LYS A 271 -7.60 20.11 12.84
N GLU A 272 -8.49 21.01 12.43
CA GLU A 272 -9.91 20.74 12.24
C GLU A 272 -10.15 19.54 11.31
N THR A 273 -9.43 19.49 10.18
CA THR A 273 -9.50 18.37 9.23
C THR A 273 -9.08 17.05 9.88
N LEU A 274 -7.95 17.04 10.60
CA LEU A 274 -7.43 15.83 11.23
C LEU A 274 -8.37 15.31 12.33
N GLU A 275 -8.96 16.21 13.11
CA GLU A 275 -9.94 15.86 14.14
C GLU A 275 -11.21 15.28 13.53
N SER A 276 -11.72 15.86 12.44
CA SER A 276 -12.95 15.41 11.76
C SER A 276 -12.86 14.00 11.20
N VAL A 277 -11.65 13.48 10.97
CA VAL A 277 -11.42 12.15 10.41
C VAL A 277 -10.75 11.17 11.40
N ASN A 278 -10.83 11.44 12.69
CA ASN A 278 -10.21 10.63 13.75
C ASN A 278 -8.68 10.44 13.57
N LYS A 279 -8.00 11.47 13.05
CA LYS A 279 -6.54 11.52 12.92
C LYS A 279 -5.91 12.53 13.91
N GLY A 280 -6.58 12.87 14.99
CA GLY A 280 -6.15 13.85 15.99
C GLY A 280 -4.82 13.52 16.69
N LEU A 281 -4.30 12.30 16.52
CA LEU A 281 -2.93 11.94 16.89
C LEU A 281 -1.88 12.83 16.19
N ASN A 282 -2.14 13.23 14.95
CA ASN A 282 -1.28 14.13 14.19
C ASN A 282 -1.44 15.55 14.73
N ASN A 283 -0.45 16.04 15.48
CA ASN A 283 -0.43 17.41 15.98
C ASN A 283 0.32 18.31 14.99
N VAL A 284 -0.41 19.14 14.26
CA VAL A 284 0.13 20.05 13.23
C VAL A 284 1.18 21.00 13.81
N ASP A 285 1.00 21.49 15.04
CA ASP A 285 1.93 22.41 15.72
C ASP A 285 3.29 21.76 16.00
N LYS A 286 3.33 20.42 16.08
CA LYS A 286 4.54 19.63 16.30
C LYS A 286 5.25 19.19 15.00
N TYR A 287 4.64 19.36 13.84
CA TYR A 287 5.19 18.84 12.59
C TYR A 287 6.61 19.35 12.33
N LYS A 288 6.87 20.63 12.55
CA LYS A 288 8.21 21.20 12.31
C LYS A 288 9.26 20.56 13.21
N GLU A 289 9.00 20.47 14.50
CA GLU A 289 9.89 19.88 15.48
C GLU A 289 10.20 18.41 15.16
N LEU A 290 9.15 17.62 14.87
CA LEU A 290 9.28 16.18 14.62
C LEU A 290 9.99 15.88 13.29
N ILE A 291 9.69 16.63 12.23
CA ILE A 291 10.35 16.49 10.93
C ILE A 291 11.82 16.89 11.03
N ASP A 292 12.15 17.99 11.71
CA ASP A 292 13.52 18.40 11.94
C ASP A 292 14.29 17.35 12.76
N SER A 293 13.63 16.71 13.73
CA SER A 293 14.22 15.61 14.49
C SER A 293 14.58 14.44 13.57
N VAL A 294 13.67 14.02 12.68
CA VAL A 294 13.94 12.95 11.71
C VAL A 294 15.10 13.33 10.77
N HIS A 295 15.10 14.55 10.23
CA HIS A 295 16.17 15.04 9.37
C HIS A 295 17.54 15.11 10.07
N LYS A 296 17.58 15.44 11.36
CA LYS A 296 18.82 15.45 12.17
C LYS A 296 19.51 14.08 12.15
N TYR A 297 18.76 12.99 12.10
CA TYR A 297 19.31 11.64 11.93
C TYR A 297 19.62 11.28 10.48
N GLY A 298 19.43 12.20 9.53
CA GLY A 298 19.69 11.99 8.10
C GLY A 298 18.68 11.05 7.45
N ILE A 299 17.48 10.91 8.02
CA ILE A 299 16.37 10.14 7.46
C ILE A 299 15.46 11.10 6.70
N CYS A 300 15.08 10.75 5.49
CA CYS A 300 14.19 11.54 4.66
C CYS A 300 12.72 11.31 5.02
N VAL A 301 11.87 12.32 4.80
CA VAL A 301 10.44 12.26 5.05
C VAL A 301 9.66 12.36 3.76
N GLN A 302 8.88 11.33 3.43
CA GLN A 302 7.86 11.37 2.39
C GLN A 302 6.48 11.53 3.02
N ALA A 303 5.84 12.65 2.80
CA ALA A 303 4.50 12.92 3.33
C ALA A 303 3.42 12.22 2.50
N GLY A 304 2.52 11.49 3.18
CA GLY A 304 1.20 11.17 2.67
C GLY A 304 0.29 12.38 2.86
N ILE A 305 -0.33 12.86 1.78
CA ILE A 305 -1.23 14.02 1.79
C ILE A 305 -2.52 13.64 1.08
N ILE A 306 -3.65 14.01 1.65
CA ILE A 306 -4.96 13.78 1.06
C ILE A 306 -5.66 15.12 0.86
N PHE A 307 -6.28 15.33 -0.30
CA PHE A 307 -7.14 16.47 -0.60
C PHE A 307 -8.57 16.02 -0.81
N GLY A 308 -9.52 16.87 -0.44
CA GLY A 308 -10.94 16.66 -0.63
C GLY A 308 -11.72 16.38 0.65
N PHE A 309 -11.13 16.64 1.81
CA PHE A 309 -11.87 16.64 3.08
C PHE A 309 -12.96 17.73 3.09
N ASP A 310 -14.01 17.54 3.87
CA ASP A 310 -15.15 18.46 3.95
C ASP A 310 -14.77 19.87 4.44
N THR A 311 -13.66 20.00 5.14
CA THR A 311 -13.08 21.27 5.59
C THR A 311 -12.19 21.94 4.53
N ASP A 312 -11.81 21.23 3.46
CA ASP A 312 -10.93 21.78 2.44
C ASP A 312 -11.66 22.81 1.56
N LYS A 313 -11.03 23.97 1.38
CA LYS A 313 -11.40 25.01 0.42
C LYS A 313 -10.30 25.11 -0.65
N LYS A 314 -10.53 25.84 -1.73
CA LYS A 314 -9.59 25.95 -2.87
C LYS A 314 -8.17 26.38 -2.48
N GLU A 315 -8.01 27.14 -1.41
CA GLU A 315 -6.73 27.60 -0.90
C GLU A 315 -5.87 26.47 -0.31
N VAL A 316 -6.46 25.30 0.00
CA VAL A 316 -5.76 24.17 0.63
C VAL A 316 -4.54 23.71 -0.19
N PHE A 317 -4.62 23.72 -1.51
CA PHE A 317 -3.53 23.28 -2.38
C PHE A 317 -2.29 24.14 -2.24
N LYS A 318 -2.49 25.47 -2.29
CA LYS A 318 -1.37 26.42 -2.14
C LYS A 318 -0.82 26.40 -0.72
N ARG A 319 -1.68 26.43 0.30
CA ARG A 319 -1.27 26.37 1.70
C ARG A 319 -0.47 25.11 2.00
N THR A 320 -0.90 23.98 1.49
CA THR A 320 -0.20 22.70 1.65
C THR A 320 1.17 22.73 0.98
N LEU A 321 1.30 23.29 -0.23
CA LEU A 321 2.58 23.46 -0.92
C LEU A 321 3.54 24.34 -0.12
N ASP A 322 3.05 25.47 0.39
CA ASP A 322 3.85 26.42 1.18
C ASP A 322 4.35 25.74 2.48
N MET A 323 3.46 24.99 3.15
CA MET A 323 3.83 24.22 4.35
C MET A 323 4.86 23.12 4.04
N CYS A 324 4.71 22.37 2.97
CA CYS A 324 5.71 21.38 2.55
C CYS A 324 7.08 22.01 2.29
N ASN A 325 7.11 23.18 1.64
CA ASN A 325 8.34 23.93 1.39
C ASN A 325 8.94 24.47 2.70
N TYR A 326 8.09 24.96 3.61
CA TYR A 326 8.52 25.45 4.93
C TYR A 326 9.14 24.34 5.78
N LEU A 327 8.51 23.17 5.82
CA LEU A 327 8.95 22.01 6.60
C LEU A 327 10.13 21.24 5.98
N GLY A 328 10.44 21.48 4.71
CA GLY A 328 11.50 20.74 4.00
C GLY A 328 11.13 19.29 3.70
N ILE A 329 9.85 19.00 3.41
CA ILE A 329 9.37 17.66 3.07
C ILE A 329 10.13 17.11 1.85
N ASP A 330 10.78 15.96 1.99
CA ASP A 330 11.66 15.40 0.94
C ASP A 330 10.89 14.88 -0.27
N GLY A 331 9.73 14.28 -0.05
CA GLY A 331 8.85 13.79 -1.10
C GLY A 331 7.40 13.82 -0.64
N ALA A 332 6.46 13.73 -1.58
CA ALA A 332 5.03 13.63 -1.26
C ALA A 332 4.35 12.57 -2.11
N THR A 333 3.58 11.72 -1.46
CA THR A 333 2.55 10.90 -2.09
C THR A 333 1.22 11.56 -1.82
N VAL A 334 0.62 12.12 -2.88
CA VAL A 334 -0.62 12.86 -2.77
C VAL A 334 -1.77 12.01 -3.30
N SER A 335 -2.88 12.05 -2.61
CA SER A 335 -4.10 11.33 -3.00
C SER A 335 -5.31 12.26 -2.91
N ILE A 336 -6.32 11.96 -3.72
CA ILE A 336 -7.67 12.47 -3.57
C ILE A 336 -8.37 11.59 -2.54
N LEU A 337 -9.11 12.17 -1.63
CA LEU A 337 -9.92 11.44 -0.65
C LEU A 337 -10.80 10.43 -1.39
N THR A 338 -10.81 9.20 -0.91
CA THR A 338 -11.51 8.11 -1.58
C THR A 338 -12.37 7.39 -0.56
N PRO A 339 -13.70 7.37 -0.76
CA PRO A 339 -14.62 6.67 0.13
C PRO A 339 -14.55 5.17 -0.11
N LEU A 340 -13.53 4.51 0.46
CA LEU A 340 -13.35 3.06 0.30
C LEU A 340 -14.53 2.30 0.91
N PRO A 341 -14.94 1.17 0.31
CA PRO A 341 -16.10 0.42 0.78
C PRO A 341 -15.97 0.02 2.27
N LYS A 342 -17.10 0.01 2.98
CA LYS A 342 -17.22 -0.32 4.39
C LYS A 342 -16.53 0.64 5.38
N THR A 343 -15.99 1.78 4.91
CA THR A 343 -15.48 2.83 5.81
C THR A 343 -16.60 3.73 6.32
N PRO A 344 -16.45 4.37 7.51
CA PRO A 344 -17.39 5.38 7.96
C PRO A 344 -17.61 6.50 6.93
N LEU A 345 -16.54 6.96 6.28
CA LEU A 345 -16.60 7.96 5.21
C LEU A 345 -17.47 7.51 4.02
N TYR A 346 -17.38 6.22 3.61
CA TYR A 346 -18.20 5.70 2.53
C TYR A 346 -19.70 5.78 2.87
N TYR A 347 -20.07 5.35 4.07
CA TYR A 347 -21.47 5.38 4.49
C TYR A 347 -21.97 6.80 4.64
N GLN A 348 -21.19 7.70 5.24
CA GLN A 348 -21.53 9.12 5.35
C GLN A 348 -21.84 9.74 3.99
N LEU A 349 -20.91 9.61 3.03
CA LEU A 349 -21.09 10.18 1.68
C LEU A 349 -22.24 9.53 0.90
N LYS A 350 -22.52 8.25 1.15
CA LYS A 350 -23.67 7.55 0.56
C LYS A 350 -24.99 8.08 1.12
N GLU A 351 -25.11 8.26 2.42
CA GLU A 351 -26.30 8.83 3.10
C GLU A 351 -26.53 10.27 2.69
N GLU A 352 -25.47 11.06 2.52
CA GLU A 352 -25.53 12.44 2.04
C GLU A 352 -25.81 12.54 0.51
N GLY A 353 -25.92 11.43 -0.22
CA GLY A 353 -26.12 11.43 -1.68
C GLY A 353 -24.95 12.00 -2.47
N ARG A 354 -23.75 11.97 -1.93
CA ARG A 354 -22.54 12.59 -2.51
C ARG A 354 -21.64 11.61 -3.25
N LEU A 355 -21.96 10.31 -3.34
CA LEU A 355 -21.25 9.39 -4.22
C LEU A 355 -21.62 9.66 -5.68
N LEU A 356 -20.63 9.92 -6.53
CA LEU A 356 -20.81 10.25 -7.95
C LEU A 356 -20.87 9.03 -8.85
N THR A 357 -20.42 7.87 -8.38
CA THR A 357 -20.32 6.65 -9.18
C THR A 357 -20.23 5.39 -8.32
N GLU A 358 -20.72 4.29 -8.83
CA GLU A 358 -20.53 2.94 -8.30
C GLU A 358 -19.41 2.17 -9.04
N ASP A 359 -18.78 2.77 -10.06
CA ASP A 359 -17.64 2.17 -10.75
C ASP A 359 -16.38 2.22 -9.86
N TRP A 360 -15.99 1.07 -9.36
CA TRP A 360 -14.81 0.92 -8.49
C TRP A 360 -13.50 1.41 -9.12
N SER A 361 -13.38 1.52 -10.44
CA SER A 361 -12.18 2.08 -11.08
C SER A 361 -11.92 3.54 -10.71
N TYR A 362 -12.93 4.27 -10.25
CA TYR A 362 -12.83 5.64 -9.75
C TYR A 362 -12.21 5.71 -8.34
N TYR A 363 -12.25 4.61 -7.58
CA TYR A 363 -11.81 4.56 -6.18
C TYR A 363 -10.29 4.34 -6.06
N ASN A 364 -9.52 5.01 -6.90
CA ASN A 364 -8.06 4.86 -6.97
C ASN A 364 -7.28 6.02 -6.30
N GLY A 365 -7.95 7.09 -5.90
CA GLY A 365 -7.38 8.24 -5.20
C GLY A 365 -6.40 9.10 -6.02
N LYS A 366 -6.32 8.90 -7.35
CA LYS A 366 -5.28 9.56 -8.16
C LYS A 366 -5.75 10.11 -9.50
N THR A 367 -6.66 9.46 -10.16
CA THR A 367 -7.03 9.80 -11.55
C THR A 367 -8.45 10.30 -11.70
N LYS A 368 -9.28 10.03 -10.71
CA LYS A 368 -10.71 10.36 -10.71
C LYS A 368 -11.18 10.72 -9.31
N VAL A 369 -12.27 11.48 -9.23
CA VAL A 369 -12.96 11.83 -8.00
C VAL A 369 -14.25 11.02 -7.93
N ALA A 370 -14.42 10.22 -6.89
CA ALA A 370 -15.57 9.32 -6.74
C ALA A 370 -16.75 9.94 -5.99
N PHE A 371 -16.60 11.17 -5.47
CA PHE A 371 -17.62 11.83 -4.65
C PHE A 371 -17.68 13.33 -4.91
N GLN A 372 -18.78 13.98 -4.51
CA GLN A 372 -18.93 15.43 -4.54
C GLN A 372 -18.31 16.04 -3.30
N PRO A 373 -17.20 16.83 -3.42
CA PRO A 373 -16.63 17.59 -2.30
C PRO A 373 -17.61 18.65 -1.78
N LYS A 374 -17.46 19.06 -0.52
CA LYS A 374 -18.40 20.00 0.11
C LYS A 374 -18.19 21.46 -0.32
N ASN A 375 -16.95 21.87 -0.49
CA ASN A 375 -16.59 23.29 -0.70
C ASN A 375 -15.97 23.57 -2.09
N MET A 376 -16.00 22.62 -2.99
CA MET A 376 -15.51 22.77 -4.36
C MET A 376 -16.15 21.72 -5.28
N SER A 377 -16.07 21.88 -6.60
CA SER A 377 -16.51 20.84 -7.51
C SER A 377 -15.50 19.67 -7.56
N ALA A 378 -15.92 18.51 -8.08
CA ALA A 378 -15.04 17.36 -8.32
C ALA A 378 -13.90 17.71 -9.29
N GLU A 379 -14.18 18.53 -10.31
CA GLU A 379 -13.19 19.04 -11.27
C GLU A 379 -12.17 19.96 -10.59
N GLU A 380 -12.63 20.90 -9.78
CA GLU A 380 -11.75 21.80 -9.01
C GLU A 380 -10.84 21.05 -8.04
N LEU A 381 -11.35 20.00 -7.39
CA LEU A 381 -10.55 19.13 -6.55
C LEU A 381 -9.46 18.43 -7.38
N PHE A 382 -9.82 17.87 -8.54
CA PHE A 382 -8.86 17.18 -9.41
C PHE A 382 -7.81 18.13 -9.97
N ASP A 383 -8.22 19.31 -10.44
CA ASP A 383 -7.31 20.32 -10.97
C ASP A 383 -6.36 20.86 -9.91
N GLY A 384 -6.85 21.13 -8.72
CA GLY A 384 -6.04 21.54 -7.56
C GLY A 384 -5.03 20.47 -7.14
N TYR A 385 -5.46 19.21 -7.12
CA TYR A 385 -4.58 18.06 -6.89
C TYR A 385 -3.46 17.99 -7.96
N MET A 386 -3.79 18.14 -9.24
CA MET A 386 -2.80 18.12 -10.33
C MET A 386 -1.88 19.35 -10.27
N TRP A 387 -2.43 20.53 -9.96
CA TRP A 387 -1.66 21.76 -9.73
C TRP A 387 -0.64 21.56 -8.61
N PHE A 388 -1.06 21.02 -7.45
CA PHE A 388 -0.15 20.74 -6.33
C PHE A 388 0.99 19.80 -6.75
N ARG A 389 0.71 18.70 -7.40
CA ARG A 389 1.73 17.75 -7.86
C ARG A 389 2.76 18.38 -8.77
N ARG A 390 2.32 19.19 -9.75
CA ARG A 390 3.22 19.90 -10.68
C ARG A 390 4.13 20.88 -9.95
N ASN A 391 3.56 21.66 -9.03
CA ASN A 391 4.28 22.70 -8.30
C ASN A 391 5.20 22.12 -7.22
N PHE A 392 4.79 21.06 -6.51
CA PHE A 392 5.62 20.37 -5.52
C PHE A 392 6.89 19.79 -6.15
N TYR A 393 6.80 19.22 -7.34
CA TYR A 393 7.94 18.70 -8.09
C TYR A 393 8.53 19.69 -9.11
N SER A 394 8.23 20.99 -8.99
CA SER A 394 8.97 22.04 -9.71
C SER A 394 10.41 22.20 -9.18
N LEU A 395 11.35 22.64 -10.03
CA LEU A 395 12.73 22.86 -9.58
C LEU A 395 12.81 23.84 -8.41
N LYS A 396 12.00 24.90 -8.44
CA LYS A 396 11.90 25.91 -7.35
C LYS A 396 11.54 25.24 -6.02
N SER A 397 10.51 24.40 -6.00
CA SER A 397 10.06 23.73 -4.77
C SER A 397 11.07 22.64 -4.34
N ILE A 398 11.61 21.85 -5.27
CA ILE A 398 12.63 20.83 -4.96
C ILE A 398 13.84 21.49 -4.28
N THR A 399 14.40 22.56 -4.85
CA THR A 399 15.58 23.23 -4.26
C THR A 399 15.26 23.87 -2.91
N ALA A 400 14.07 24.47 -2.74
CA ALA A 400 13.67 25.07 -1.47
C ALA A 400 13.59 24.01 -0.35
N ARG A 401 13.03 22.84 -0.63
CA ARG A 401 12.87 21.74 0.33
C ARG A 401 14.21 21.06 0.67
N LEU A 402 15.03 20.76 -0.33
CA LEU A 402 16.34 20.13 -0.13
C LEU A 402 17.32 21.02 0.66
N ARG A 403 17.28 22.33 0.50
CA ARG A 403 18.06 23.28 1.32
C ARG A 403 17.71 23.21 2.81
N LYS A 404 16.48 22.86 3.13
CA LYS A 404 15.99 22.75 4.52
C LYS A 404 16.22 21.37 5.12
N SER A 405 15.83 20.31 4.41
CA SER A 405 15.94 18.92 4.87
C SER A 405 17.40 18.52 5.11
N LYS A 406 18.31 18.78 4.14
CA LYS A 406 19.72 18.33 4.15
C LYS A 406 19.91 16.82 4.33
N ALA A 407 18.85 16.02 4.41
CA ALA A 407 18.91 14.58 4.57
C ALA A 407 19.13 13.89 3.22
N ASN A 408 20.14 13.04 3.09
CA ASN A 408 20.44 12.24 1.90
C ASN A 408 20.23 12.98 0.55
N ILE A 409 20.82 14.19 0.41
CA ILE A 409 20.53 15.14 -0.66
C ILE A 409 20.59 14.50 -2.05
N LEU A 410 21.62 13.70 -2.34
CA LEU A 410 21.78 13.06 -3.66
C LEU A 410 20.64 12.10 -3.96
N TYR A 411 20.27 11.25 -3.00
CA TYR A 411 19.16 10.30 -3.13
C TYR A 411 17.84 11.05 -3.34
N ASN A 412 17.58 12.08 -2.51
CA ASN A 412 16.40 12.92 -2.62
C ASN A 412 16.29 13.62 -3.97
N LEU A 413 17.40 14.15 -4.49
CA LEU A 413 17.43 14.80 -5.79
C LEU A 413 17.03 13.81 -6.90
N ILE A 414 17.61 12.60 -6.91
CA ILE A 414 17.31 11.55 -7.89
C ILE A 414 15.82 11.18 -7.84
N VAL A 415 15.27 10.94 -6.64
CA VAL A 415 13.87 10.58 -6.45
C VAL A 415 12.93 11.70 -6.92
N ASN A 416 13.19 12.96 -6.50
CA ASN A 416 12.39 14.12 -6.90
C ASN A 416 12.40 14.37 -8.42
N LEU A 417 13.57 14.23 -9.07
CA LEU A 417 13.68 14.36 -10.53
C LEU A 417 12.92 13.22 -11.24
N GLY A 418 12.98 12.00 -10.71
CA GLY A 418 12.18 10.87 -11.21
C GLY A 418 10.69 11.16 -11.18
N TYR A 419 10.17 11.67 -10.06
CA TYR A 419 8.78 12.10 -9.94
C TYR A 419 8.42 13.24 -10.91
N LYS A 420 9.30 14.25 -11.05
CA LYS A 420 9.10 15.35 -12.00
C LYS A 420 8.93 14.86 -13.44
N VAL A 421 9.77 13.92 -13.87
CA VAL A 421 9.67 13.30 -15.21
C VAL A 421 8.38 12.50 -15.35
N SER A 422 8.01 11.74 -14.32
CA SER A 422 6.78 10.95 -14.31
C SER A 422 5.53 11.82 -14.46
N ILE A 423 5.45 12.96 -13.75
CA ILE A 423 4.30 13.87 -13.78
C ILE A 423 4.14 14.54 -15.14
N ARG A 424 5.25 14.98 -15.80
CA ARG A 424 5.19 15.61 -17.14
C ARG A 424 4.61 14.70 -18.23
N LYS A 425 4.65 13.39 -18.05
CA LYS A 425 4.19 12.39 -19.03
C LYS A 425 2.84 11.78 -18.66
N SER A 426 2.24 12.24 -17.58
CA SER A 426 0.92 11.82 -17.09
C SER A 426 -0.20 12.81 -17.48
N VAL A 427 0.16 13.84 -18.25
CA VAL A 427 -0.73 14.89 -18.79
C VAL A 427 -0.95 14.64 -20.27
#